data_ded53d15e08041ff1ca044fe84add0ed
#
_entry.id   ded53d15e08041ff1ca044fe84add0ed
#
_cell.length_a   1.000
_cell.length_b   1.000
_cell.length_c   1.000
_cell.angle_alpha   90.00
_cell.angle_beta   90.00
_cell.angle_gamma   90.00
#
_symmetry.space_group_name_H-M   'P 1'
#
loop_
_entity.id
_entity.type
_entity.pdbx_description
1 polymer ?
#
loop_
_entity_poly.entity_id
_entity_poly.type
_entity_poly.pdbx_seq_one_letter_code
_entity_poly.pdbx_strand_id
1 'polypeptide(L)'
;MAFTVEHQCPQCGAPIELEETDYLLRCPYCNVKNFLFAPGCFHFLLPHKAFDKDIIYAPYMRFKGEVYFCKGTSIGHRIVDITHLGAAFKELPVSLGLRPQAMRMKFVTPDMVGSFLKCSLRAADVLAKVGRQSLIFGPGKLIHRAYIGEALSLIYLPLFVQNNRVFDAVTERLIAKVPQGADIFGAAIEENPRWKITFMATICPRCGWNLDGERDSVVLTCSNCDAAWEASEGRFVQVGFGAVPARGEHSMYLPFWKITATDKALQINSYADFIRVTNQPRAVQKHWENQAMAFWIPAFKIRPQVFLNLARQMTITQKDFEVEEKIPKKGLYPVTLPQGEAAQGMKITLASAGLSKKKIFPLLPRVSFTTKESTLVYLPFNDTGHEMIQEQMGISINKNALRFGRQL
;
A
#
# COMPACT_ATOMS: atom_id res chain seq x y z
N MET A 1 -7.38 -12.12 -1.06
CA MET A 1 -8.40 -12.00 0.02
C MET A 1 -7.71 -11.43 1.24
N ALA A 2 -8.34 -10.51 1.97
CA ALA A 2 -7.84 -10.02 3.24
C ALA A 2 -8.19 -11.03 4.34
N PHE A 3 -7.42 -11.09 5.41
CA PHE A 3 -7.74 -11.84 6.62
C PHE A 3 -8.35 -10.92 7.67
N THR A 4 -9.02 -11.51 8.65
CA THR A 4 -9.62 -10.80 9.77
C THR A 4 -8.68 -10.82 10.98
N VAL A 5 -8.62 -9.71 11.72
CA VAL A 5 -7.83 -9.54 12.94
C VAL A 5 -8.75 -9.28 14.12
N GLU A 6 -8.68 -10.13 15.13
CA GLU A 6 -9.39 -9.93 16.40
C GLU A 6 -8.55 -9.07 17.36
N HIS A 7 -9.16 -8.06 17.94
CA HIS A 7 -8.55 -7.20 18.93
C HIS A 7 -9.57 -6.70 19.95
N GLN A 8 -9.10 -6.04 21.02
CA GLN A 8 -9.96 -5.36 21.99
C GLN A 8 -9.89 -3.85 21.78
N CYS A 9 -11.02 -3.17 21.92
CA CYS A 9 -11.04 -1.72 21.86
C CYS A 9 -10.15 -1.13 22.95
N PRO A 10 -9.19 -0.25 22.63
CA PRO A 10 -8.26 0.31 23.63
C PRO A 10 -8.97 1.19 24.66
N GLN A 11 -10.18 1.67 24.37
CA GLN A 11 -10.95 2.55 25.26
C GLN A 11 -11.90 1.79 26.19
N CYS A 12 -12.67 0.82 25.65
CA CYS A 12 -13.74 0.16 26.43
C CYS A 12 -13.53 -1.35 26.62
N GLY A 13 -12.47 -1.94 26.05
CA GLY A 13 -12.17 -3.37 26.14
C GLY A 13 -13.09 -4.29 25.32
N ALA A 14 -14.10 -3.75 24.63
CA ALA A 14 -15.02 -4.57 23.85
C ALA A 14 -14.31 -5.26 22.67
N PRO A 15 -14.72 -6.49 22.29
CA PRO A 15 -14.12 -7.18 21.13
C PRO A 15 -14.45 -6.45 19.83
N ILE A 16 -13.46 -6.35 18.96
CA ILE A 16 -13.56 -5.73 17.66
C ILE A 16 -12.91 -6.61 16.60
N GLU A 17 -13.44 -6.57 15.40
CA GLU A 17 -12.89 -7.19 14.21
C GLU A 17 -12.38 -6.12 13.23
N LEU A 18 -11.16 -6.31 12.73
CA LEU A 18 -10.50 -5.49 11.74
C LEU A 18 -10.17 -6.33 10.52
N GLU A 19 -10.17 -5.73 9.35
CA GLU A 19 -9.54 -6.32 8.18
C GLU A 19 -8.04 -5.95 8.13
N GLU A 20 -7.24 -6.73 7.45
CA GLU A 20 -5.80 -6.49 7.28
C GLU A 20 -5.49 -5.06 6.78
N THR A 21 -6.40 -4.49 5.98
CA THR A 21 -6.25 -3.17 5.35
C THR A 21 -6.82 -2.02 6.17
N ASP A 22 -7.34 -2.31 7.37
CA ASP A 22 -7.93 -1.27 8.21
C ASP A 22 -6.85 -0.48 8.96
N TYR A 23 -6.84 0.82 8.74
CA TYR A 23 -6.04 1.79 9.49
C TYR A 23 -6.88 2.59 10.48
N LEU A 24 -8.17 2.76 10.20
CA LEU A 24 -9.08 3.51 11.08
C LEU A 24 -10.06 2.55 11.77
N LEU A 25 -9.85 2.37 13.07
CA LEU A 25 -10.77 1.66 13.95
C LEU A 25 -11.92 2.59 14.37
N ARG A 26 -13.16 2.14 14.21
CA ARG A 26 -14.32 2.71 14.86
C ARG A 26 -14.97 1.66 15.74
N CYS A 27 -14.92 1.83 17.05
CA CYS A 27 -15.52 0.89 17.98
C CYS A 27 -17.06 0.96 17.90
N PRO A 28 -17.77 -0.16 17.64
CA PRO A 28 -19.22 -0.16 17.56
C PRO A 28 -19.92 0.03 18.92
N TYR A 29 -19.18 -0.12 20.03
CA TYR A 29 -19.72 -0.02 21.39
C TYR A 29 -19.56 1.38 21.99
N CYS A 30 -18.36 1.95 21.96
CA CYS A 30 -18.11 3.27 22.55
C CYS A 30 -17.95 4.39 21.51
N ASN A 31 -18.08 4.08 20.21
CA ASN A 31 -17.94 4.99 19.07
C ASN A 31 -16.60 5.75 18.96
N VAL A 32 -15.61 5.40 19.80
CA VAL A 32 -14.28 6.01 19.67
C VAL A 32 -13.67 5.67 18.32
N LYS A 33 -12.99 6.65 17.71
CA LYS A 33 -12.19 6.46 16.51
C LYS A 33 -10.71 6.50 16.88
N ASN A 34 -9.94 5.53 16.42
CA ASN A 34 -8.49 5.48 16.56
C ASN A 34 -7.84 5.12 15.25
N PHE A 35 -6.72 5.75 14.96
CA PHE A 35 -5.89 5.36 13.83
C PHE A 35 -4.83 4.37 14.29
N LEU A 36 -4.69 3.25 13.57
CA LEU A 36 -3.75 2.19 13.87
C LEU A 36 -2.40 2.53 13.23
N PHE A 37 -1.38 2.56 14.05
CA PHE A 37 0.00 2.75 13.61
C PHE A 37 0.91 1.66 14.17
N ALA A 38 1.83 1.20 13.35
CA ALA A 38 2.87 0.27 13.75
C ALA A 38 4.23 0.66 13.14
N PRO A 39 5.31 0.61 13.91
CA PRO A 39 6.65 0.81 13.36
C PRO A 39 7.00 -0.27 12.33
N GLY A 40 7.36 0.13 11.13
CA GLY A 40 7.72 -0.77 10.03
C GLY A 40 6.52 -1.43 9.37
N CYS A 41 5.95 -2.46 9.97
CA CYS A 41 4.77 -3.17 9.45
C CYS A 41 3.96 -3.79 10.60
N PHE A 42 2.73 -4.20 10.31
CA PHE A 42 1.91 -4.92 11.28
C PHE A 42 2.44 -6.33 11.51
N HIS A 43 2.43 -6.75 12.79
CA HIS A 43 2.81 -8.08 13.23
C HIS A 43 1.57 -8.85 13.67
N PHE A 44 1.36 -10.00 13.06
CA PHE A 44 0.20 -10.85 13.30
C PHE A 44 0.63 -12.24 13.77
N LEU A 45 -0.26 -12.89 14.51
CA LEU A 45 -0.09 -14.22 15.03
C LEU A 45 -1.16 -15.15 14.47
N LEU A 46 -0.76 -16.31 13.97
CA LEU A 46 -1.68 -17.39 13.67
C LEU A 46 -2.23 -17.99 14.98
N PRO A 47 -3.55 -18.22 15.08
CA PRO A 47 -4.16 -18.82 16.26
C PRO A 47 -3.68 -20.27 16.45
N HIS A 48 -3.52 -20.71 17.70
CA HIS A 48 -3.18 -22.09 18.05
C HIS A 48 -3.97 -22.56 19.28
N LYS A 49 -3.98 -23.86 19.53
CA LYS A 49 -4.62 -24.49 20.68
C LYS A 49 -3.65 -25.12 21.68
N ALA A 50 -2.36 -25.11 21.37
CA ALA A 50 -1.30 -25.72 22.19
C ALA A 50 -0.89 -24.80 23.36
N PHE A 51 -1.84 -24.52 24.28
CA PHE A 51 -1.63 -23.60 25.40
C PHE A 51 -0.79 -24.22 26.55
N ASP A 52 -0.62 -25.54 26.55
CA ASP A 52 0.18 -26.32 27.51
C ASP A 52 1.62 -26.54 27.05
N LYS A 53 2.03 -25.99 25.93
CA LYS A 53 3.35 -26.17 25.33
C LYS A 53 4.17 -24.87 25.35
N ASP A 54 5.48 -25.01 25.40
CA ASP A 54 6.42 -23.90 25.17
C ASP A 54 6.39 -23.52 23.68
N ILE A 55 5.83 -22.37 23.39
CA ILE A 55 5.62 -21.91 22.01
C ILE A 55 6.81 -21.13 21.51
N ILE A 56 7.20 -21.44 20.27
CA ILE A 56 8.23 -20.73 19.50
C ILE A 56 7.57 -20.12 18.27
N TYR A 57 7.68 -18.82 18.11
CA TYR A 57 7.06 -18.06 17.03
C TYR A 57 8.03 -17.86 15.87
N ALA A 58 7.76 -18.49 14.73
CA ALA A 58 8.56 -18.35 13.51
C ALA A 58 8.02 -17.23 12.61
N PRO A 59 8.84 -16.21 12.26
CA PRO A 59 8.40 -15.07 11.48
C PRO A 59 8.30 -15.43 9.99
N TYR A 60 7.19 -15.02 9.37
CA TYR A 60 6.96 -15.05 7.92
C TYR A 60 6.62 -13.66 7.44
N MET A 61 7.44 -13.11 6.56
CA MET A 61 7.13 -11.84 5.92
C MET A 61 6.14 -12.07 4.79
N ARG A 62 5.01 -11.36 4.82
CA ARG A 62 4.02 -11.35 3.75
C ARG A 62 4.13 -10.07 2.96
N PHE A 63 4.07 -10.23 1.66
CA PHE A 63 3.88 -9.14 0.72
C PHE A 63 2.56 -9.36 -0.02
N LYS A 64 1.68 -8.36 0.02
CA LYS A 64 0.47 -8.27 -0.79
C LYS A 64 0.49 -6.94 -1.52
N GLY A 65 0.21 -6.91 -2.81
CA GLY A 65 0.18 -5.67 -3.58
C GLY A 65 0.22 -5.89 -5.08
N GLU A 66 0.26 -4.78 -5.81
CA GLU A 66 0.33 -4.77 -7.26
C GLU A 66 1.77 -4.56 -7.73
N VAL A 67 2.22 -5.42 -8.62
CA VAL A 67 3.54 -5.31 -9.25
C VAL A 67 3.35 -4.94 -10.71
N TYR A 68 3.86 -3.77 -11.08
CA TYR A 68 3.95 -3.31 -12.46
C TYR A 68 5.35 -3.55 -12.98
N PHE A 69 5.49 -3.96 -14.23
CA PHE A 69 6.80 -4.23 -14.80
C PHE A 69 6.88 -3.92 -16.30
N CYS A 70 8.06 -3.48 -16.72
CA CYS A 70 8.41 -3.25 -18.11
C CYS A 70 9.30 -4.37 -18.60
N LYS A 71 8.91 -5.02 -19.71
CA LYS A 71 9.62 -6.15 -20.28
C LYS A 71 9.51 -6.13 -21.82
N GLY A 72 10.65 -6.25 -22.51
CA GLY A 72 10.66 -6.08 -23.97
C GLY A 72 10.13 -4.72 -24.39
N THR A 73 8.94 -4.68 -24.96
CA THR A 73 8.22 -3.45 -25.35
C THR A 73 6.83 -3.37 -24.70
N SER A 74 6.55 -4.20 -23.73
CA SER A 74 5.26 -4.27 -23.04
C SER A 74 5.34 -3.86 -21.59
N ILE A 75 4.22 -3.35 -21.06
CA ILE A 75 4.00 -3.15 -19.64
C ILE A 75 3.04 -4.24 -19.18
N GLY A 76 3.47 -5.00 -18.19
CA GLY A 76 2.64 -5.99 -17.53
C GLY A 76 2.37 -5.60 -16.09
N HIS A 77 1.40 -6.28 -15.49
CA HIS A 77 1.08 -6.16 -14.07
C HIS A 77 0.66 -7.51 -13.51
N ARG A 78 0.80 -7.67 -12.20
CA ARG A 78 0.34 -8.83 -11.44
C ARG A 78 -0.09 -8.38 -10.04
N ILE A 79 -1.13 -8.99 -9.53
CA ILE A 79 -1.46 -8.95 -8.10
C ILE A 79 -0.69 -10.11 -7.46
N VAL A 80 0.04 -9.81 -6.42
CA VAL A 80 0.91 -10.76 -5.70
C VAL A 80 0.49 -10.80 -4.24
N ASP A 81 0.33 -12.00 -3.71
CA ASP A 81 0.10 -12.26 -2.28
C ASP A 81 0.95 -13.48 -1.91
N ILE A 82 2.07 -13.23 -1.27
CA ILE A 82 3.03 -14.28 -0.91
C ILE A 82 3.52 -14.11 0.52
N THR A 83 3.80 -15.24 1.17
CA THR A 83 4.54 -15.28 2.44
C THR A 83 5.90 -15.92 2.21
N HIS A 84 6.90 -15.48 2.95
CA HIS A 84 8.23 -16.06 2.93
C HIS A 84 8.81 -16.12 4.35
N LEU A 85 9.37 -17.29 4.70
CA LEU A 85 10.04 -17.50 5.99
C LEU A 85 11.12 -16.43 6.21
N GLY A 86 11.02 -15.73 7.34
CA GLY A 86 11.93 -14.67 7.75
C GLY A 86 13.14 -15.16 8.55
N ALA A 87 13.06 -16.35 9.16
CA ALA A 87 14.14 -16.96 9.90
C ALA A 87 15.10 -17.76 9.02
N ALA A 88 16.36 -17.87 9.43
CA ALA A 88 17.37 -18.67 8.76
C ALA A 88 17.24 -20.16 9.18
N PHE A 89 16.13 -20.79 8.82
CA PHE A 89 15.81 -22.16 9.22
C PHE A 89 15.33 -22.98 8.02
N LYS A 90 16.11 -23.97 7.60
CA LYS A 90 15.83 -24.74 6.37
C LYS A 90 14.70 -25.77 6.54
N GLU A 91 14.48 -26.21 7.75
CA GLU A 91 13.51 -27.26 8.11
C GLU A 91 12.06 -26.73 8.13
N LEU A 92 11.89 -25.42 8.28
CA LEU A 92 10.56 -24.80 8.27
C LEU A 92 10.04 -24.61 6.85
N PRO A 93 8.72 -24.65 6.64
CA PRO A 93 8.11 -24.34 5.35
C PRO A 93 8.55 -22.97 4.83
N VAL A 94 8.91 -22.86 3.57
CA VAL A 94 9.35 -21.60 2.95
C VAL A 94 8.20 -20.56 2.93
N SER A 95 6.94 -21.03 2.88
CA SER A 95 5.75 -20.18 2.78
C SER A 95 4.61 -20.76 3.64
N LEU A 96 3.76 -19.89 4.14
CA LEU A 96 2.50 -20.27 4.83
C LEU A 96 1.38 -20.68 3.85
N GLY A 97 1.55 -20.43 2.55
CA GLY A 97 0.50 -20.64 1.56
C GLY A 97 -0.74 -19.77 1.85
N LEU A 98 -1.93 -20.38 1.77
CA LEU A 98 -3.22 -19.69 1.98
C LEU A 98 -3.67 -19.64 3.45
N ARG A 99 -2.88 -20.14 4.40
CA ARG A 99 -3.28 -20.19 5.82
C ARG A 99 -3.71 -18.85 6.40
N PRO A 100 -2.98 -17.75 6.16
CA PRO A 100 -3.38 -16.45 6.71
C PRO A 100 -4.78 -16.02 6.31
N GLN A 101 -5.19 -16.35 5.08
CA GLN A 101 -6.50 -15.95 4.52
C GLN A 101 -7.68 -16.77 5.09
N ALA A 102 -7.40 -17.94 5.67
CA ALA A 102 -8.41 -18.85 6.19
C ALA A 102 -8.60 -18.73 7.72
N MET A 103 -7.83 -17.89 8.39
CA MET A 103 -7.78 -17.83 9.85
C MET A 103 -8.04 -16.42 10.38
N ARG A 104 -8.57 -16.33 11.59
CA ARG A 104 -8.67 -15.09 12.35
C ARG A 104 -7.34 -14.85 13.05
N MET A 105 -6.67 -13.77 12.72
CA MET A 105 -5.38 -13.41 13.27
C MET A 105 -5.51 -12.60 14.55
N LYS A 106 -4.44 -12.48 15.30
CA LYS A 106 -4.30 -11.53 16.42
C LYS A 106 -3.07 -10.67 16.18
N PHE A 107 -3.06 -9.45 16.74
CA PHE A 107 -1.81 -8.70 16.82
C PHE A 107 -0.85 -9.32 17.80
N VAL A 108 0.44 -9.26 17.50
CA VAL A 108 1.48 -9.53 18.49
C VAL A 108 1.41 -8.45 19.56
N THR A 109 1.49 -8.84 20.82
CA THR A 109 1.47 -7.92 21.98
C THR A 109 2.68 -8.18 22.88
N PRO A 110 3.18 -7.17 23.63
CA PRO A 110 4.37 -7.33 24.47
C PRO A 110 4.24 -8.33 25.62
N ASP A 111 3.00 -8.64 26.02
CA ASP A 111 2.64 -9.56 27.10
C ASP A 111 2.51 -11.02 26.65
N MET A 112 2.77 -11.31 25.39
CA MET A 112 2.69 -12.67 24.87
C MET A 112 3.77 -13.56 25.47
N VAL A 113 3.35 -14.75 25.90
CA VAL A 113 4.24 -15.80 26.40
C VAL A 113 4.77 -16.63 25.25
N GLY A 114 6.07 -16.91 25.24
CA GLY A 114 6.75 -17.71 24.22
C GLY A 114 8.05 -17.07 23.73
N SER A 115 8.77 -17.80 22.88
CA SER A 115 10.05 -17.37 22.32
C SER A 115 9.86 -16.97 20.87
N PHE A 116 10.54 -15.93 20.39
CA PHE A 116 10.45 -15.46 19.02
C PHE A 116 11.75 -15.78 18.26
N LEU A 117 11.62 -16.33 17.06
CA LEU A 117 12.77 -16.48 16.17
C LEU A 117 13.08 -15.14 15.49
N LYS A 118 14.37 -14.82 15.43
CA LYS A 118 14.87 -13.61 14.79
C LYS A 118 14.47 -13.53 13.31
N CYS A 119 13.86 -12.41 12.91
CA CYS A 119 13.61 -12.13 11.52
C CYS A 119 14.86 -11.55 10.87
N SER A 120 15.55 -12.35 10.05
CA SER A 120 16.74 -11.94 9.31
C SER A 120 16.43 -11.42 7.90
N LEU A 121 15.19 -11.58 7.45
CA LEU A 121 14.74 -11.18 6.11
C LEU A 121 14.26 -9.72 6.13
N ARG A 122 14.82 -8.89 5.25
CA ARG A 122 14.37 -7.51 5.08
C ARG A 122 13.27 -7.45 4.02
N ALA A 123 12.40 -6.44 4.08
CA ALA A 123 11.35 -6.18 3.08
C ALA A 123 11.92 -6.17 1.64
N ALA A 124 13.06 -5.50 1.43
CA ALA A 124 13.74 -5.47 0.14
C ALA A 124 14.13 -6.85 -0.40
N ASP A 125 14.45 -7.80 0.49
CA ASP A 125 14.83 -9.17 0.09
C ASP A 125 13.60 -9.97 -0.37
N VAL A 126 12.42 -9.75 0.27
CA VAL A 126 11.14 -10.34 -0.17
C VAL A 126 10.78 -9.80 -1.55
N LEU A 127 10.81 -8.48 -1.72
CA LEU A 127 10.56 -7.83 -3.01
C LEU A 127 11.55 -8.29 -4.09
N ALA A 128 12.82 -8.51 -3.73
CA ALA A 128 13.80 -9.07 -4.65
C ALA A 128 13.48 -10.52 -5.03
N LYS A 129 12.98 -11.35 -4.09
CA LYS A 129 12.57 -12.73 -4.36
C LYS A 129 11.31 -12.77 -5.23
N VAL A 130 10.30 -11.94 -4.95
CA VAL A 130 9.15 -11.73 -5.85
C VAL A 130 9.65 -11.41 -7.25
N GLY A 131 10.61 -10.52 -7.37
CA GLY A 131 11.18 -10.09 -8.64
C GLY A 131 11.99 -11.15 -9.40
N ARG A 132 12.44 -12.21 -8.74
CA ARG A 132 13.19 -13.31 -9.37
C ARG A 132 12.32 -14.49 -9.80
N GLN A 133 11.07 -14.55 -9.35
CA GLN A 133 10.17 -15.65 -9.72
C GLN A 133 9.75 -15.50 -11.18
N SER A 134 10.32 -16.35 -12.03
CA SER A 134 10.00 -16.41 -13.47
C SER A 134 8.51 -16.64 -13.76
N LEU A 135 7.80 -17.28 -12.85
CA LEU A 135 6.36 -17.51 -12.93
C LEU A 135 5.54 -16.20 -12.88
N ILE A 136 6.05 -15.16 -12.19
CA ILE A 136 5.36 -13.86 -12.09
C ILE A 136 5.57 -13.05 -13.37
N PHE A 137 6.81 -13.01 -13.88
CA PHE A 137 7.17 -12.13 -14.99
C PHE A 137 7.28 -12.83 -16.34
N GLY A 138 7.29 -14.17 -16.38
CA GLY A 138 7.50 -14.97 -17.59
C GLY A 138 8.93 -14.84 -18.17
N PRO A 139 9.24 -15.41 -19.34
CA PRO A 139 10.57 -15.38 -19.95
C PRO A 139 10.92 -13.98 -20.51
N GLY A 140 12.22 -13.59 -20.46
CA GLY A 140 12.78 -12.36 -21.02
C GLY A 140 13.28 -11.37 -19.97
N LYS A 141 14.10 -10.39 -20.40
CA LYS A 141 14.78 -9.42 -19.54
C LYS A 141 13.80 -8.41 -18.95
N LEU A 142 13.71 -8.36 -17.63
CA LEU A 142 13.00 -7.34 -16.87
C LEU A 142 13.81 -6.04 -16.90
N ILE A 143 13.18 -4.93 -17.30
CA ILE A 143 13.82 -3.63 -17.43
C ILE A 143 13.53 -2.76 -16.21
N HIS A 144 12.28 -2.73 -15.76
CA HIS A 144 11.84 -1.95 -14.60
C HIS A 144 10.66 -2.65 -13.92
N ARG A 145 10.52 -2.42 -12.63
CA ARG A 145 9.37 -2.82 -11.81
C ARG A 145 9.03 -1.74 -10.80
N ALA A 146 7.75 -1.62 -10.48
CA ALA A 146 7.22 -0.78 -9.42
C ALA A 146 6.22 -1.60 -8.59
N TYR A 147 6.20 -1.35 -7.29
CA TYR A 147 5.26 -1.94 -6.35
C TYR A 147 4.32 -0.82 -5.89
N ILE A 148 3.01 -1.03 -6.02
CA ILE A 148 2.01 0.00 -5.72
C ILE A 148 0.85 -0.64 -4.96
N GLY A 149 0.34 0.04 -3.95
CA GLY A 149 -0.71 -0.51 -3.08
C GLY A 149 -0.22 -1.68 -2.23
N GLU A 150 1.07 -1.66 -1.88
CA GLU A 150 1.71 -2.75 -1.13
C GLU A 150 1.28 -2.74 0.35
N ALA A 151 1.08 -3.93 0.89
CA ALA A 151 0.98 -4.18 2.31
C ALA A 151 2.07 -5.19 2.70
N LEU A 152 2.97 -4.74 3.56
CA LEU A 152 3.95 -5.61 4.21
C LEU A 152 3.43 -5.95 5.60
N SER A 153 3.51 -7.22 5.97
CA SER A 153 3.19 -7.68 7.32
C SER A 153 4.10 -8.83 7.74
N LEU A 154 4.27 -8.97 9.02
CA LEU A 154 4.99 -10.10 9.61
C LEU A 154 3.97 -11.02 10.28
N ILE A 155 3.92 -12.28 9.85
CA ILE A 155 3.00 -13.28 10.39
C ILE A 155 3.81 -14.35 11.12
N TYR A 156 3.50 -14.56 12.39
CA TYR A 156 4.18 -15.56 13.18
C TYR A 156 3.42 -16.89 13.17
N LEU A 157 4.14 -17.95 12.76
CA LEU A 157 3.69 -19.34 12.89
C LEU A 157 4.09 -19.86 14.27
N PRO A 158 3.13 -20.23 15.13
CA PRO A 158 3.44 -20.85 16.40
C PRO A 158 3.89 -22.30 16.18
N LEU A 159 4.98 -22.66 16.84
CA LEU A 159 5.61 -23.97 16.83
C LEU A 159 5.78 -24.48 18.26
N PHE A 160 5.89 -25.79 18.46
CA PHE A 160 6.37 -26.38 19.69
C PHE A 160 7.31 -27.58 19.41
N VAL A 161 8.17 -27.87 20.37
CA VAL A 161 9.08 -29.03 20.28
C VAL A 161 8.65 -30.08 21.30
N GLN A 162 8.46 -31.31 20.84
CA GLN A 162 8.15 -32.46 21.70
C GLN A 162 8.88 -33.69 21.20
N ASN A 163 9.61 -34.39 22.09
CA ASN A 163 10.34 -35.63 21.77
C ASN A 163 11.25 -35.48 20.52
N ASN A 164 12.07 -34.43 20.48
CA ASN A 164 12.96 -34.09 19.39
C ASN A 164 12.26 -33.94 18.01
N ARG A 165 11.03 -33.45 18.02
CA ARG A 165 10.23 -33.18 16.83
C ARG A 165 9.63 -31.79 16.92
N VAL A 166 9.68 -31.04 15.82
CA VAL A 166 9.05 -29.73 15.69
C VAL A 166 7.67 -29.91 15.08
N PHE A 167 6.67 -29.36 15.76
CA PHE A 167 5.28 -29.39 15.34
C PHE A 167 4.78 -27.99 15.03
N ASP A 168 3.92 -27.89 14.05
CA ASP A 168 3.08 -26.74 13.76
C ASP A 168 1.96 -26.68 14.81
N ALA A 169 1.94 -25.68 15.67
CA ALA A 169 0.93 -25.58 16.74
C ALA A 169 -0.49 -25.23 16.23
N VAL A 170 -0.62 -24.78 14.97
CA VAL A 170 -1.93 -24.50 14.35
C VAL A 170 -2.61 -25.80 13.89
N THR A 171 -1.82 -26.68 13.26
CA THR A 171 -2.33 -27.93 12.62
C THR A 171 -1.95 -29.18 13.38
N GLU A 172 -1.12 -29.08 14.40
CA GLU A 172 -0.53 -30.16 15.20
C GLU A 172 0.25 -31.20 14.34
N ARG A 173 0.69 -30.79 13.14
CA ARG A 173 1.44 -31.64 12.24
C ARG A 173 2.94 -31.55 12.47
N LEU A 174 3.61 -32.69 12.34
CA LEU A 174 5.06 -32.76 12.35
C LEU A 174 5.63 -31.99 11.15
N ILE A 175 6.55 -31.05 11.44
CA ILE A 175 7.30 -30.29 10.44
C ILE A 175 8.68 -30.94 10.21
N ALA A 176 9.44 -31.17 11.29
CA ALA A 176 10.80 -31.66 11.22
C ALA A 176 11.18 -32.55 12.40
N LYS A 177 12.16 -33.42 12.19
CA LYS A 177 12.85 -34.15 13.28
C LYS A 177 14.14 -33.39 13.63
N VAL A 178 14.43 -33.31 14.92
CA VAL A 178 15.61 -32.63 15.45
C VAL A 178 16.58 -33.68 15.99
N PRO A 179 17.89 -33.56 15.76
CA PRO A 179 18.86 -34.41 16.40
C PRO A 179 18.76 -34.38 17.92
N GLN A 180 18.99 -35.50 18.58
CA GLN A 180 18.89 -35.58 20.02
C GLN A 180 19.91 -34.65 20.70
N GLY A 181 19.46 -33.81 21.64
CA GLY A 181 20.31 -32.84 22.35
C GLY A 181 20.66 -31.57 21.53
N ALA A 182 20.17 -31.40 20.34
CA ALA A 182 20.38 -30.17 19.58
C ALA A 182 19.37 -29.11 19.95
N ASP A 183 19.83 -27.99 20.50
CA ASP A 183 19.05 -26.76 20.61
C ASP A 183 19.09 -26.02 19.26
N ILE A 184 18.14 -26.39 18.39
CA ILE A 184 18.10 -25.85 17.02
C ILE A 184 17.64 -24.38 16.94
N PHE A 185 17.02 -23.88 18.00
CA PHE A 185 16.47 -22.54 18.03
C PHE A 185 17.25 -21.56 18.90
N GLY A 186 18.08 -22.04 19.86
CA GLY A 186 18.67 -21.23 20.93
C GLY A 186 19.45 -20.00 20.44
N ALA A 187 20.29 -20.14 19.42
CA ALA A 187 21.03 -19.02 18.84
C ALA A 187 20.17 -18.07 17.99
N ALA A 188 18.96 -18.50 17.61
CA ALA A 188 18.03 -17.74 16.77
C ALA A 188 16.86 -17.11 17.57
N ILE A 189 16.81 -17.35 18.89
CA ILE A 189 15.78 -16.76 19.75
C ILE A 189 16.12 -15.30 20.03
N GLU A 190 15.14 -14.43 19.81
CA GLU A 190 15.14 -13.05 20.33
C GLU A 190 14.21 -12.97 21.56
N GLU A 191 14.50 -12.05 22.45
CA GLU A 191 13.50 -11.59 23.42
C GLU A 191 12.26 -11.09 22.65
N ASN A 192 11.08 -11.19 23.29
CA ASN A 192 9.81 -10.72 22.72
C ASN A 192 10.03 -9.39 21.98
N PRO A 193 9.74 -9.34 20.67
CA PRO A 193 10.01 -8.14 19.88
C PRO A 193 9.31 -6.94 20.54
N ARG A 194 10.06 -5.87 20.79
CA ARG A 194 9.55 -4.61 21.36
C ARG A 194 8.57 -3.91 20.43
N TRP A 195 7.99 -4.66 19.51
CA TRP A 195 6.97 -4.18 18.58
C TRP A 195 5.65 -3.98 19.33
N LYS A 196 5.02 -2.84 19.09
CA LYS A 196 3.73 -2.50 19.70
C LYS A 196 2.88 -1.76 18.69
N ILE A 197 1.64 -2.23 18.52
CA ILE A 197 0.63 -1.44 17.83
C ILE A 197 0.26 -0.23 18.68
N THR A 198 0.12 0.92 18.03
CA THR A 198 -0.27 2.17 18.67
C THR A 198 -1.61 2.62 18.12
N PHE A 199 -2.50 3.03 19.01
CA PHE A 199 -3.81 3.62 18.68
C PHE A 199 -3.72 5.12 18.86
N MET A 200 -3.69 5.84 17.75
CA MET A 200 -3.62 7.30 17.73
C MET A 200 -5.03 7.88 17.78
N ALA A 201 -5.28 8.81 18.68
CA ALA A 201 -6.56 9.55 18.71
C ALA A 201 -6.73 10.33 17.40
N THR A 202 -7.89 10.21 16.75
CA THR A 202 -8.18 10.89 15.48
C THR A 202 -8.64 12.34 15.73
N ILE A 203 -7.74 13.12 16.31
CA ILE A 203 -7.96 14.54 16.65
C ILE A 203 -7.08 15.40 15.74
N CYS A 204 -7.68 16.41 15.13
CA CYS A 204 -6.98 17.34 14.25
C CYS A 204 -5.90 18.11 15.01
N PRO A 205 -4.62 18.02 14.62
CA PRO A 205 -3.54 18.75 15.30
C PRO A 205 -3.67 20.28 15.22
N ARG A 206 -4.43 20.79 14.24
CA ARG A 206 -4.59 22.23 14.01
C ARG A 206 -5.72 22.84 14.86
N CYS A 207 -6.85 22.15 15.00
CA CYS A 207 -8.04 22.76 15.61
C CYS A 207 -8.71 21.92 16.72
N GLY A 208 -8.18 20.72 17.02
CA GLY A 208 -8.72 19.84 18.06
C GLY A 208 -10.03 19.13 17.67
N TRP A 209 -10.56 19.31 16.45
CA TRP A 209 -11.76 18.63 15.99
C TRP A 209 -11.49 17.19 15.58
N ASN A 210 -12.53 16.36 15.46
CA ASN A 210 -12.38 14.98 15.01
C ASN A 210 -11.95 14.93 13.54
N LEU A 211 -11.01 14.04 13.24
CA LEU A 211 -10.65 13.69 11.87
C LEU A 211 -11.61 12.63 11.31
N ASP A 212 -11.92 12.76 10.02
CA ASP A 212 -12.82 11.86 9.31
C ASP A 212 -12.07 11.08 8.20
N GLY A 213 -12.50 9.84 7.99
CA GLY A 213 -12.02 8.93 6.96
C GLY A 213 -12.75 7.60 7.01
N GLU A 214 -12.54 6.78 6.00
CA GLU A 214 -13.00 5.40 5.91
C GLU A 214 -12.01 4.46 6.61
N ARG A 215 -12.39 3.19 6.82
CA ARG A 215 -11.56 2.21 7.55
C ARG A 215 -10.15 2.02 6.98
N ASP A 216 -10.02 2.09 5.66
CA ASP A 216 -8.77 1.90 4.90
C ASP A 216 -8.08 3.22 4.50
N SER A 217 -8.54 4.37 5.04
CA SER A 217 -7.94 5.67 4.74
C SER A 217 -6.56 5.81 5.36
N VAL A 218 -5.58 6.24 4.56
CA VAL A 218 -4.23 6.61 5.01
C VAL A 218 -4.08 8.13 5.20
N VAL A 219 -5.00 8.91 4.60
CA VAL A 219 -5.13 10.35 4.83
C VAL A 219 -6.52 10.62 5.42
N LEU A 220 -6.54 11.33 6.54
CA LEU A 220 -7.77 11.77 7.21
C LEU A 220 -8.00 13.25 6.95
N THR A 221 -9.25 13.68 6.96
CA THR A 221 -9.65 15.05 6.70
C THR A 221 -10.30 15.70 7.92
N CYS A 222 -10.11 17.00 8.07
CA CYS A 222 -10.80 17.82 9.07
C CYS A 222 -11.76 18.77 8.39
N SER A 223 -13.06 18.53 8.54
CA SER A 223 -14.12 19.39 7.97
C SER A 223 -14.30 20.72 8.72
N ASN A 224 -13.73 20.87 9.93
CA ASN A 224 -13.86 22.09 10.72
C ASN A 224 -12.85 23.18 10.32
N CYS A 225 -11.63 22.78 9.93
CA CYS A 225 -10.59 23.74 9.55
C CYS A 225 -10.03 23.52 8.14
N ASP A 226 -10.70 22.71 7.33
CA ASP A 226 -10.31 22.39 5.97
C ASP A 226 -8.82 21.98 5.89
N ALA A 227 -8.47 20.82 6.46
CA ALA A 227 -7.11 20.30 6.50
C ALA A 227 -7.09 18.80 6.22
N ALA A 228 -6.05 18.32 5.55
CA ALA A 228 -5.79 16.90 5.29
C ALA A 228 -4.53 16.45 6.02
N TRP A 229 -4.55 15.23 6.57
CA TRP A 229 -3.51 14.71 7.44
C TRP A 229 -3.16 13.27 7.07
N GLU A 230 -1.91 13.02 6.75
CA GLU A 230 -1.37 11.67 6.53
C GLU A 230 -0.72 11.18 7.84
N ALA A 231 -1.00 9.92 8.20
CA ALA A 231 -0.36 9.31 9.35
C ALA A 231 1.06 8.86 8.98
N SER A 232 2.07 9.39 9.64
CA SER A 232 3.48 9.09 9.40
C SER A 232 4.23 9.08 10.73
N GLU A 233 5.04 8.03 10.96
CA GLU A 233 5.89 7.89 12.15
C GLU A 233 5.16 8.11 13.49
N GLY A 234 3.92 7.64 13.60
CA GLY A 234 3.12 7.73 14.83
C GLY A 234 2.54 9.12 15.10
N ARG A 235 2.47 10.00 14.11
CA ARG A 235 1.87 11.33 14.19
C ARG A 235 1.12 11.66 12.90
N PHE A 236 0.25 12.66 12.96
CA PHE A 236 -0.39 13.21 11.78
C PHE A 236 0.44 14.35 11.21
N VAL A 237 0.82 14.23 9.94
CA VAL A 237 1.56 15.24 9.17
C VAL A 237 0.59 15.89 8.19
N GLN A 238 0.58 17.22 8.14
CA GLN A 238 -0.30 17.95 7.24
C GLN A 238 0.08 17.69 5.78
N VAL A 239 -0.93 17.45 4.95
CA VAL A 239 -0.79 17.26 3.50
C VAL A 239 -1.41 18.47 2.80
N GLY A 240 -0.67 19.05 1.84
CA GLY A 240 -1.24 20.03 0.93
C GLY A 240 -2.35 19.39 0.08
N PHE A 241 -3.52 20.03 0.02
CA PHE A 241 -4.64 19.51 -0.74
C PHE A 241 -5.39 20.61 -1.48
N GLY A 242 -6.20 20.21 -2.45
CA GLY A 242 -7.15 21.06 -3.12
C GLY A 242 -8.32 20.23 -3.66
N ALA A 243 -9.47 20.84 -3.82
CA ALA A 243 -10.63 20.20 -4.44
C ALA A 243 -11.15 21.08 -5.60
N VAL A 244 -11.48 20.44 -6.71
CA VAL A 244 -12.11 21.11 -7.83
C VAL A 244 -13.61 21.18 -7.57
N PRO A 245 -14.26 22.37 -7.65
CA PRO A 245 -15.68 22.50 -7.42
C PRO A 245 -16.51 21.62 -8.36
N ALA A 246 -17.48 20.88 -7.80
CA ALA A 246 -18.40 20.09 -8.59
C ALA A 246 -19.44 20.97 -9.30
N ARG A 247 -19.84 20.56 -10.50
CA ARG A 247 -20.92 21.21 -11.26
C ARG A 247 -22.29 20.52 -11.08
N GLY A 248 -22.32 19.33 -10.43
CA GLY A 248 -23.54 18.53 -10.26
C GLY A 248 -23.74 18.08 -8.82
N GLU A 249 -24.99 17.75 -8.45
CA GLU A 249 -25.38 17.35 -7.08
C GLU A 249 -24.92 15.93 -6.70
N HIS A 250 -24.69 15.05 -7.67
CA HIS A 250 -24.35 13.64 -7.46
C HIS A 250 -22.89 13.33 -7.84
N SER A 251 -21.96 14.17 -7.36
CA SER A 251 -20.55 13.98 -7.64
C SER A 251 -19.85 13.21 -6.53
N MET A 252 -19.01 12.25 -6.91
CA MET A 252 -18.03 11.61 -6.03
C MET A 252 -16.67 12.25 -6.29
N TYR A 253 -15.96 12.62 -5.24
CA TYR A 253 -14.64 13.23 -5.32
C TYR A 253 -13.57 12.16 -5.21
N LEU A 254 -12.88 11.85 -6.31
CA LEU A 254 -11.77 10.92 -6.33
C LEU A 254 -10.45 11.65 -6.08
N PRO A 255 -9.62 11.15 -5.13
CA PRO A 255 -8.35 11.77 -4.81
C PRO A 255 -7.23 11.36 -5.77
N PHE A 256 -6.38 12.33 -6.14
CA PHE A 256 -5.19 12.11 -6.95
C PHE A 256 -3.99 12.83 -6.35
N TRP A 257 -2.84 12.17 -6.33
CA TRP A 257 -1.58 12.83 -6.04
C TRP A 257 -1.08 13.57 -7.30
N LYS A 258 -1.02 14.89 -7.25
CA LYS A 258 -0.33 15.74 -8.24
C LYS A 258 1.10 15.94 -7.76
N ILE A 259 2.05 15.25 -8.39
CA ILE A 259 3.45 15.23 -7.97
C ILE A 259 4.29 15.95 -9.03
N THR A 260 4.78 17.14 -8.72
CA THR A 260 5.75 17.83 -9.57
C THR A 260 7.14 17.23 -9.36
N ALA A 261 7.79 16.85 -10.47
CA ALA A 261 9.07 16.18 -10.40
C ALA A 261 9.93 16.47 -11.63
N THR A 262 11.25 16.37 -11.43
CA THR A 262 12.26 16.51 -12.48
C THR A 262 13.10 15.25 -12.57
N ASP A 263 13.68 14.98 -13.76
CA ASP A 263 14.62 13.89 -13.96
C ASP A 263 15.83 14.36 -14.79
N LYS A 264 17.05 14.10 -14.27
CA LYS A 264 18.29 14.51 -14.93
C LYS A 264 18.68 13.60 -16.09
N ALA A 265 18.37 12.31 -16.01
CA ALA A 265 18.79 11.34 -17.02
C ALA A 265 18.04 11.50 -18.35
N LEU A 266 16.78 11.90 -18.29
CA LEU A 266 15.93 12.20 -19.44
C LEU A 266 15.78 13.70 -19.70
N GLN A 267 16.44 14.55 -18.88
CA GLN A 267 16.34 16.01 -18.95
C GLN A 267 14.88 16.51 -18.90
N ILE A 268 14.06 15.88 -18.07
CA ILE A 268 12.65 16.29 -17.87
C ILE A 268 12.64 17.37 -16.79
N ASN A 269 12.52 18.63 -17.19
CA ASN A 269 12.40 19.78 -16.29
C ASN A 269 11.05 20.48 -16.43
N SER A 270 10.39 20.30 -17.58
CA SER A 270 9.13 20.94 -17.92
C SER A 270 8.14 19.94 -18.56
N TYR A 271 6.91 20.35 -18.68
CA TYR A 271 5.90 19.57 -19.43
C TYR A 271 6.27 19.45 -20.92
N ALA A 272 6.90 20.48 -21.50
CA ALA A 272 7.41 20.41 -22.87
C ALA A 272 8.42 19.27 -23.04
N ASP A 273 9.36 19.09 -22.08
CA ASP A 273 10.34 18.01 -22.13
C ASP A 273 9.66 16.63 -22.05
N PHE A 274 8.66 16.49 -21.19
CA PHE A 274 7.89 15.24 -21.09
C PHE A 274 7.20 14.89 -22.42
N ILE A 275 6.60 15.87 -23.09
CA ILE A 275 5.96 15.66 -24.41
C ILE A 275 6.98 15.21 -25.46
N ARG A 276 8.18 15.83 -25.48
CA ARG A 276 9.27 15.44 -26.39
C ARG A 276 9.78 14.03 -26.11
N VAL A 277 10.11 13.75 -24.83
CA VAL A 277 10.62 12.45 -24.40
C VAL A 277 9.64 11.33 -24.68
N THR A 278 8.37 11.54 -24.39
CA THR A 278 7.31 10.54 -24.60
C THR A 278 6.84 10.46 -26.06
N ASN A 279 7.33 11.38 -26.92
CA ASN A 279 6.96 11.49 -28.35
C ASN A 279 5.45 11.60 -28.57
N GLN A 280 4.76 12.44 -27.75
CA GLN A 280 3.33 12.62 -27.91
C GLN A 280 3.00 13.33 -29.25
N PRO A 281 1.88 12.98 -29.92
CA PRO A 281 1.48 13.58 -31.18
C PRO A 281 0.84 14.98 -30.96
N ARG A 282 1.59 15.85 -30.31
CA ARG A 282 1.19 17.23 -29.97
C ARG A 282 2.33 18.19 -30.27
N ALA A 283 2.03 19.29 -30.94
CA ALA A 283 2.98 20.38 -31.10
C ALA A 283 3.24 21.02 -29.74
N VAL A 284 4.52 21.11 -29.36
CA VAL A 284 4.93 21.74 -28.10
C VAL A 284 4.59 23.23 -28.16
N GLN A 285 3.83 23.70 -27.18
CA GLN A 285 3.45 25.10 -27.06
C GLN A 285 4.49 25.84 -26.20
N LYS A 286 4.73 27.13 -26.52
CA LYS A 286 5.76 27.94 -25.87
C LYS A 286 5.60 28.04 -24.35
N HIS A 287 4.37 28.11 -23.84
CA HIS A 287 4.13 28.20 -22.39
C HIS A 287 4.42 26.88 -21.64
N TRP A 288 4.45 25.73 -22.33
CA TRP A 288 4.80 24.44 -21.71
C TRP A 288 6.27 24.33 -21.32
N GLU A 289 7.16 25.17 -21.89
CA GLU A 289 8.56 25.23 -21.50
C GLU A 289 8.76 25.70 -20.04
N ASN A 290 7.85 26.54 -19.58
CA ASN A 290 7.88 27.07 -18.22
C ASN A 290 6.90 26.35 -17.27
N GLN A 291 6.10 25.41 -17.79
CA GLN A 291 5.15 24.63 -17.01
C GLN A 291 5.87 23.47 -16.33
N ALA A 292 5.84 23.41 -14.99
CA ALA A 292 6.40 22.30 -14.24
C ALA A 292 5.77 20.97 -14.65
N MET A 293 6.58 19.92 -14.79
CA MET A 293 6.06 18.59 -15.08
C MET A 293 5.41 18.00 -13.84
N ALA A 294 4.12 17.68 -13.93
CA ALA A 294 3.36 17.02 -12.86
C ALA A 294 2.88 15.63 -13.28
N PHE A 295 3.13 14.66 -12.42
CA PHE A 295 2.53 13.32 -12.52
C PHE A 295 1.23 13.29 -11.72
N TRP A 296 0.17 12.79 -12.34
CA TRP A 296 -1.12 12.60 -11.71
C TRP A 296 -1.32 11.12 -11.42
N ILE A 297 -1.25 10.75 -10.16
CA ILE A 297 -1.32 9.35 -9.73
C ILE A 297 -2.58 9.15 -8.89
N PRO A 298 -3.47 8.17 -9.18
CA PRO A 298 -4.59 7.86 -8.31
C PRO A 298 -4.13 7.66 -6.87
N ALA A 299 -4.74 8.36 -5.92
CA ALA A 299 -4.43 8.25 -4.51
C ALA A 299 -5.22 7.11 -3.83
N PHE A 300 -5.69 6.15 -4.61
CA PHE A 300 -6.52 5.04 -4.17
C PHE A 300 -6.18 3.75 -4.91
N LYS A 301 -6.37 2.63 -4.22
CA LYS A 301 -6.20 1.29 -4.80
C LYS A 301 -7.32 1.01 -5.79
N ILE A 302 -6.95 0.55 -6.97
CA ILE A 302 -7.88 0.17 -8.04
C ILE A 302 -7.16 -0.82 -8.96
N ARG A 303 -7.91 -1.62 -9.72
CA ARG A 303 -7.32 -2.61 -10.64
C ARG A 303 -6.17 -2.03 -11.45
N PRO A 304 -5.04 -2.75 -11.59
CA PRO A 304 -3.79 -2.24 -12.17
C PRO A 304 -3.93 -1.57 -13.54
N GLN A 305 -4.76 -2.14 -14.41
CA GLN A 305 -4.98 -1.57 -15.75
C GLN A 305 -5.71 -0.22 -15.69
N VAL A 306 -6.68 -0.08 -14.79
CA VAL A 306 -7.43 1.17 -14.59
C VAL A 306 -6.52 2.23 -13.98
N PHE A 307 -5.75 1.85 -12.94
CA PHE A 307 -4.74 2.73 -12.32
C PHE A 307 -3.79 3.32 -13.37
N LEU A 308 -3.18 2.46 -14.18
CA LEU A 308 -2.20 2.89 -15.18
C LEU A 308 -2.82 3.77 -16.27
N ASN A 309 -4.05 3.47 -16.71
CA ASN A 309 -4.77 4.28 -17.69
C ASN A 309 -5.10 5.67 -17.14
N LEU A 310 -5.60 5.76 -15.90
CA LEU A 310 -5.89 7.03 -15.23
C LEU A 310 -4.62 7.87 -15.08
N ALA A 311 -3.57 7.29 -14.47
CA ALA A 311 -2.31 7.98 -14.28
C ALA A 311 -1.74 8.50 -15.60
N ARG A 312 -1.74 7.68 -16.64
CA ARG A 312 -1.26 8.05 -17.99
C ARG A 312 -2.09 9.18 -18.60
N GLN A 313 -3.41 9.05 -18.65
CA GLN A 313 -4.28 10.02 -19.30
C GLN A 313 -4.19 11.39 -18.61
N MET A 314 -4.27 11.41 -17.28
CA MET A 314 -4.18 12.65 -16.51
C MET A 314 -2.80 13.31 -16.64
N THR A 315 -1.73 12.51 -16.58
CA THR A 315 -0.36 13.00 -16.73
C THR A 315 -0.10 13.57 -18.12
N ILE A 316 -0.63 12.95 -19.20
CA ILE A 316 -0.50 13.47 -20.56
C ILE A 316 -1.36 14.72 -20.79
N THR A 317 -2.52 14.80 -20.16
CA THR A 317 -3.45 15.91 -20.41
C THR A 317 -3.00 17.19 -19.72
N GLN A 318 -2.40 17.12 -18.53
CA GLN A 318 -1.98 18.28 -17.72
C GLN A 318 -3.06 19.35 -17.65
N LYS A 319 -4.29 18.92 -17.35
CA LYS A 319 -5.39 19.88 -17.24
C LYS A 319 -5.12 20.82 -16.07
N ASP A 320 -5.20 22.10 -16.33
CA ASP A 320 -5.20 23.12 -15.30
C ASP A 320 -6.61 23.19 -14.68
N PHE A 321 -6.67 22.93 -13.39
CA PHE A 321 -7.90 22.96 -12.63
C PHE A 321 -7.87 24.14 -11.66
N GLU A 322 -8.95 24.87 -11.57
CA GLU A 322 -9.19 25.77 -10.46
C GLU A 322 -9.47 24.94 -9.21
N VAL A 323 -8.58 24.99 -8.24
CA VAL A 323 -8.70 24.22 -6.99
C VAL A 323 -8.96 25.16 -5.82
N GLU A 324 -9.82 24.72 -4.91
CA GLU A 324 -10.09 25.40 -3.65
C GLU A 324 -9.50 24.59 -2.50
N GLU A 325 -8.92 25.26 -1.50
CA GLU A 325 -8.45 24.64 -0.25
C GLU A 325 -9.62 24.42 0.72
N LYS A 326 -10.65 23.73 0.23
CA LYS A 326 -11.87 23.45 0.98
C LYS A 326 -12.26 21.98 0.82
N ILE A 327 -12.53 21.32 1.94
CA ILE A 327 -12.92 19.90 1.94
C ILE A 327 -14.38 19.76 1.47
N PRO A 328 -14.66 18.98 0.42
CA PRO A 328 -16.02 18.67 0.03
C PRO A 328 -16.79 17.99 1.18
N LYS A 329 -17.97 18.48 1.49
CA LYS A 329 -18.77 17.97 2.63
C LYS A 329 -19.32 16.56 2.42
N LYS A 330 -19.44 16.11 1.19
CA LYS A 330 -20.03 14.81 0.83
C LYS A 330 -19.29 14.20 -0.38
N GLY A 331 -19.40 12.89 -0.52
CA GLY A 331 -18.93 12.18 -1.70
C GLY A 331 -17.41 12.03 -1.79
N LEU A 332 -16.66 12.21 -0.70
CA LEU A 332 -15.23 11.93 -0.69
C LEU A 332 -14.98 10.43 -0.79
N TYR A 333 -14.16 10.04 -1.77
CA TYR A 333 -13.61 8.71 -1.85
C TYR A 333 -12.33 8.64 -1.00
N PRO A 334 -12.08 7.54 -0.27
CA PRO A 334 -10.94 7.45 0.64
C PRO A 334 -9.60 7.49 -0.09
N VAL A 335 -8.62 8.11 0.54
CA VAL A 335 -7.21 8.00 0.13
C VAL A 335 -6.65 6.72 0.72
N THR A 336 -6.39 5.73 -0.12
CA THR A 336 -5.89 4.41 0.29
C THR A 336 -4.49 4.11 -0.23
N LEU A 337 -3.88 5.05 -0.95
CA LEU A 337 -2.51 4.99 -1.43
C LEU A 337 -1.72 6.19 -0.89
N PRO A 338 -0.71 5.97 -0.02
CA PRO A 338 0.09 7.06 0.53
C PRO A 338 0.98 7.71 -0.53
N GLN A 339 1.40 8.96 -0.27
CA GLN A 339 2.22 9.74 -1.20
C GLN A 339 3.50 9.01 -1.63
N GLY A 340 4.18 8.36 -0.68
CA GLY A 340 5.43 7.64 -0.96
C GLY A 340 5.27 6.50 -1.98
N GLU A 341 4.17 5.76 -1.91
CA GLU A 341 3.86 4.71 -2.88
C GLU A 341 3.41 5.30 -4.23
N ALA A 342 2.63 6.38 -4.21
CA ALA A 342 2.22 7.08 -5.43
C ALA A 342 3.45 7.56 -6.23
N ALA A 343 4.50 8.04 -5.55
CA ALA A 343 5.75 8.46 -6.18
C ALA A 343 6.44 7.30 -6.95
N GLN A 344 6.31 6.05 -6.49
CA GLN A 344 6.82 4.88 -7.22
C GLN A 344 6.08 4.67 -8.55
N GLY A 345 4.84 5.16 -8.67
CA GLY A 345 4.04 5.12 -9.88
C GLY A 345 4.55 6.00 -11.02
N MET A 346 5.37 7.02 -10.74
CA MET A 346 5.82 7.98 -11.77
C MET A 346 6.59 7.32 -12.93
N LYS A 347 7.51 6.41 -12.64
CA LYS A 347 8.29 5.71 -13.69
C LYS A 347 7.43 4.84 -14.59
N ILE A 348 6.48 4.11 -14.01
CA ILE A 348 5.59 3.26 -14.80
C ILE A 348 4.61 4.09 -15.61
N THR A 349 4.19 5.25 -15.09
CA THR A 349 3.36 6.22 -15.80
C THR A 349 4.13 6.83 -16.98
N LEU A 350 5.38 7.23 -16.80
CA LEU A 350 6.26 7.66 -17.89
C LEU A 350 6.40 6.57 -18.96
N ALA A 351 6.70 5.34 -18.54
CA ALA A 351 6.80 4.19 -19.43
C ALA A 351 5.50 3.95 -20.21
N SER A 352 4.35 4.11 -19.56
CA SER A 352 3.04 3.96 -20.17
C SER A 352 2.74 5.09 -21.17
N ALA A 353 3.12 6.33 -20.84
CA ALA A 353 2.92 7.51 -21.70
C ALA A 353 3.77 7.44 -22.97
N GLY A 354 4.97 6.90 -22.94
CA GLY A 354 5.85 6.86 -24.10
C GLY A 354 5.30 6.08 -25.27
N LEU A 355 5.21 6.69 -26.45
CA LEU A 355 4.76 6.02 -27.67
C LEU A 355 5.80 5.04 -28.21
N SER A 356 7.08 5.39 -28.15
CA SER A 356 8.16 4.49 -28.54
C SER A 356 8.77 3.77 -27.32
N LYS A 357 8.22 2.61 -26.97
CA LYS A 357 8.71 1.79 -25.86
C LYS A 357 10.18 1.38 -26.06
N LYS A 358 10.60 1.12 -27.30
CA LYS A 358 11.99 0.78 -27.65
C LYS A 358 12.98 1.89 -27.27
N LYS A 359 12.57 3.16 -27.31
CA LYS A 359 13.41 4.31 -26.95
C LYS A 359 13.43 4.56 -25.43
N ILE A 360 12.28 4.47 -24.77
CA ILE A 360 12.12 4.85 -23.35
C ILE A 360 12.56 3.74 -22.42
N PHE A 361 12.19 2.49 -22.67
CA PHE A 361 12.44 1.40 -21.72
C PHE A 361 13.92 1.21 -21.33
N PRO A 362 14.89 1.26 -22.28
CA PRO A 362 16.31 1.14 -21.91
C PRO A 362 16.81 2.24 -20.96
N LEU A 363 16.13 3.38 -20.92
CA LEU A 363 16.49 4.52 -20.09
C LEU A 363 15.90 4.45 -18.67
N LEU A 364 14.80 3.72 -18.46
CA LEU A 364 14.10 3.62 -17.18
C LEU A 364 14.99 3.27 -15.97
N PRO A 365 16.00 2.39 -16.09
CA PRO A 365 16.91 2.12 -14.96
C PRO A 365 17.70 3.33 -14.48
N ARG A 366 17.96 4.31 -15.37
CA ARG A 366 18.70 5.55 -15.07
C ARG A 366 17.79 6.67 -14.57
N VAL A 367 16.49 6.58 -14.81
CA VAL A 367 15.50 7.59 -14.37
C VAL A 367 15.42 7.59 -12.85
N SER A 368 15.55 8.78 -12.26
CA SER A 368 15.37 9.00 -10.83
C SER A 368 14.67 10.34 -10.62
N PHE A 369 13.36 10.30 -10.46
CA PHE A 369 12.59 11.52 -10.25
C PHE A 369 12.93 12.16 -8.90
N THR A 370 13.22 13.46 -8.96
CA THR A 370 13.31 14.31 -7.77
C THR A 370 11.98 15.04 -7.61
N THR A 371 11.22 14.67 -6.60
CA THR A 371 9.96 15.34 -6.25
C THR A 371 10.25 16.75 -5.75
N LYS A 372 9.53 17.72 -6.27
CA LYS A 372 9.57 19.14 -5.85
C LYS A 372 8.42 19.46 -4.94
N GLU A 373 7.22 19.04 -5.32
CA GLU A 373 6.00 19.30 -4.61
C GLU A 373 5.03 18.13 -4.81
N SER A 374 4.19 17.87 -3.82
CA SER A 374 3.10 16.90 -3.91
C SER A 374 1.87 17.46 -3.24
N THR A 375 0.76 17.44 -3.97
CA THR A 375 -0.54 17.95 -3.50
C THR A 375 -1.59 16.89 -3.74
N LEU A 376 -2.45 16.66 -2.76
CA LEU A 376 -3.63 15.80 -2.90
C LEU A 376 -4.76 16.59 -3.55
N VAL A 377 -5.21 16.20 -4.74
CA VAL A 377 -6.26 16.90 -5.47
C VAL A 377 -7.50 16.01 -5.58
N TYR A 378 -8.62 16.50 -5.08
CA TYR A 378 -9.92 15.86 -5.20
C TYR A 378 -10.64 16.35 -6.46
N LEU A 379 -10.92 15.43 -7.37
CA LEU A 379 -11.63 15.72 -8.62
C LEU A 379 -13.05 15.18 -8.59
N PRO A 380 -14.06 16.00 -8.97
CA PRO A 380 -15.44 15.56 -9.03
C PRO A 380 -15.66 14.65 -10.25
N PHE A 381 -16.26 13.50 -10.01
CA PHE A 381 -16.74 12.56 -11.03
C PHE A 381 -18.26 12.45 -10.90
N ASN A 382 -18.98 12.66 -11.98
CA ASN A 382 -20.43 12.56 -12.00
C ASN A 382 -20.88 11.10 -12.14
N ASP A 383 -21.87 10.73 -11.32
CA ASP A 383 -22.48 9.42 -11.33
C ASP A 383 -23.49 9.28 -12.48
N THR A 384 -23.22 8.39 -13.42
CA THR A 384 -24.14 8.08 -14.55
C THR A 384 -24.81 6.71 -14.39
N GLY A 385 -24.82 6.14 -13.18
CA GLY A 385 -25.37 4.83 -12.86
C GLY A 385 -24.33 3.71 -12.91
N HIS A 386 -23.73 3.43 -14.04
CA HIS A 386 -22.70 2.39 -14.21
C HIS A 386 -21.27 2.91 -14.14
N GLU A 387 -21.06 4.15 -14.51
CA GLU A 387 -19.76 4.80 -14.60
C GLU A 387 -19.73 6.11 -13.81
N MET A 388 -18.53 6.45 -13.38
CA MET A 388 -18.17 7.74 -12.82
C MET A 388 -17.40 8.51 -13.90
N ILE A 389 -17.91 9.68 -14.30
CA ILE A 389 -17.35 10.46 -15.43
C ILE A 389 -16.78 11.79 -14.93
N GLN A 390 -15.51 12.04 -15.28
CA GLN A 390 -14.87 13.34 -15.15
C GLN A 390 -14.96 14.07 -16.51
N GLU A 391 -15.91 14.99 -16.61
CA GLU A 391 -16.31 15.59 -17.91
C GLU A 391 -15.21 16.45 -18.55
N GLN A 392 -14.46 17.22 -17.75
CA GLN A 392 -13.45 18.16 -18.25
C GLN A 392 -12.27 17.45 -18.93
N MET A 393 -12.06 16.16 -18.63
CA MET A 393 -10.99 15.34 -19.18
C MET A 393 -11.48 14.20 -20.05
N GLY A 394 -12.79 13.94 -20.10
CA GLY A 394 -13.36 12.80 -20.81
C GLY A 394 -12.91 11.46 -20.25
N ILE A 395 -12.73 11.37 -18.93
CA ILE A 395 -12.30 10.13 -18.27
C ILE A 395 -13.52 9.48 -17.62
N SER A 396 -13.70 8.18 -17.87
CA SER A 396 -14.69 7.36 -17.18
C SER A 396 -14.06 6.23 -16.37
N ILE A 397 -14.71 5.87 -15.26
CA ILE A 397 -14.32 4.77 -14.39
C ILE A 397 -15.57 3.96 -14.05
N ASN A 398 -15.52 2.66 -14.30
CA ASN A 398 -16.61 1.77 -13.91
C ASN A 398 -16.74 1.71 -12.38
N LYS A 399 -17.96 1.87 -11.84
CA LYS A 399 -18.23 1.87 -10.39
C LYS A 399 -17.80 0.57 -9.70
N ASN A 400 -17.93 -0.56 -10.38
CA ASN A 400 -17.47 -1.84 -9.84
C ASN A 400 -15.93 -1.88 -9.70
N ALA A 401 -15.20 -1.19 -10.61
CA ALA A 401 -13.75 -1.11 -10.47
C ALA A 401 -13.33 -0.34 -9.20
N LEU A 402 -14.04 0.72 -8.84
CA LEU A 402 -13.83 1.45 -7.58
C LEU A 402 -14.21 0.58 -6.37
N ARG A 403 -15.38 -0.08 -6.41
CA ARG A 403 -15.87 -0.90 -5.30
C ARG A 403 -14.94 -2.07 -4.98
N PHE A 404 -14.50 -2.81 -5.99
CA PHE A 404 -13.64 -3.99 -5.80
C PHE A 404 -12.14 -3.64 -5.69
N GLY A 405 -11.74 -2.46 -6.12
CA GLY A 405 -10.36 -1.98 -6.00
C GLY A 405 -9.88 -1.88 -4.56
N ARG A 406 -10.76 -1.55 -3.62
CA ARG A 406 -10.43 -1.46 -2.18
C ARG A 406 -10.03 -2.79 -1.54
N GLN A 407 -10.36 -3.92 -2.16
CA GLN A 407 -10.08 -5.27 -1.65
C GLN A 407 -8.74 -5.85 -2.17
N LEU A 408 -8.05 -5.11 -3.02
CA LEU A 408 -6.78 -5.52 -3.65
C LEU A 408 -5.59 -5.47 -2.70
#